data_abf5dfb0d2f797edeccff682523c4094
#
_entry.id   abf5dfb0d2f797edeccff682523c4094
#
_cell.length_a   1.000
_cell.length_b   1.000
_cell.length_c   1.000
_cell.angle_alpha   90.00
_cell.angle_beta   90.00
_cell.angle_gamma   90.00
#
_symmetry.space_group_name_H-M   'P 1'
#
loop_
_entity.id
_entity.type
_entity.pdbx_description
1 polymer ?
#
loop_
_entity_poly.entity_id
_entity_poly.type
_entity_poly.pdbx_seq_one_letter_code
_entity_poly.pdbx_strand_id
1 'polypeptide(L)'
;MKKNESLAQYFLDKKSQIIKFFILVILFFSTAIVINQNYKKKPFIAKIYLEGMITSESNLVEKIDQLKQKQNLKGILLTINSPGGTFVSSKEIYDTLKFFDEKIPVAIYMKEVATSGAYLVSLGADQIFANTGTITGSVGVILQTADISLLLNKIGVSPLVIKSGDLKAIPNPLEKTNDEQIKYIKNVVLLMQEEFSKIVKLERELTWDNLEKISDGRIFTGNQAKEINLIDEIGAENDAIDWIKKKAGLDDNIKIIDYAKEDSFFDFLNLKFLKKFNDMNVKLNDGILAIWTP
;
A
#
# COMPACT_ATOMS: atom_id res chain seq x y z
N MET A 1 77.99 -6.23 19.75
CA MET A 1 76.82 -5.91 20.62
C MET A 1 75.93 -4.79 20.09
N LYS A 2 76.40 -3.68 19.52
CA LYS A 2 75.55 -2.58 18.98
C LYS A 2 74.58 -2.92 17.83
N LYS A 3 74.82 -3.99 17.06
CA LYS A 3 73.97 -4.34 15.90
C LYS A 3 72.64 -5.04 16.32
N ASN A 4 72.63 -5.71 17.50
CA ASN A 4 71.42 -6.38 18.01
C ASN A 4 70.45 -5.40 18.68
N GLU A 5 70.94 -4.34 19.30
CA GLU A 5 70.05 -3.31 19.89
C GLU A 5 69.30 -2.49 18.83
N SER A 6 69.88 -2.26 17.63
CA SER A 6 69.23 -1.57 16.57
C SER A 6 68.13 -2.37 15.90
N LEU A 7 68.30 -3.71 15.83
CA LEU A 7 67.26 -4.61 15.31
C LEU A 7 66.06 -4.75 16.26
N ALA A 8 66.35 -4.89 17.58
CA ALA A 8 65.29 -4.95 18.57
C ALA A 8 64.47 -3.64 18.58
N GLN A 9 65.10 -2.49 18.50
CA GLN A 9 64.44 -1.18 18.41
C GLN A 9 63.60 -1.05 17.16
N TYR A 10 64.09 -1.49 16.00
CA TYR A 10 63.34 -1.51 14.75
C TYR A 10 62.07 -2.36 14.82
N PHE A 11 62.14 -3.54 15.44
CA PHE A 11 60.96 -4.41 15.65
C PHE A 11 59.96 -3.82 16.64
N LEU A 12 60.41 -3.11 17.69
CA LEU A 12 59.56 -2.45 18.65
C LEU A 12 58.84 -1.25 17.99
N ASP A 13 59.50 -0.48 17.18
CA ASP A 13 58.90 0.66 16.45
C ASP A 13 57.90 0.19 15.42
N LYS A 14 58.19 -0.90 14.69
CA LYS A 14 57.27 -1.48 13.71
C LYS A 14 56.04 -2.06 14.39
N LYS A 15 56.18 -2.73 15.56
CA LYS A 15 55.08 -3.23 16.36
C LYS A 15 54.23 -2.07 16.89
N SER A 16 54.85 -0.98 17.33
CA SER A 16 54.15 0.24 17.79
C SER A 16 53.33 0.89 16.66
N GLN A 17 53.90 0.98 15.42
CA GLN A 17 53.18 1.51 14.26
C GLN A 17 51.97 0.63 13.89
N ILE A 18 52.12 -0.68 13.94
CA ILE A 18 51.00 -1.63 13.70
C ILE A 18 49.91 -1.47 14.73
N ILE A 19 50.28 -1.35 16.02
CA ILE A 19 49.29 -1.12 17.10
C ILE A 19 48.55 0.22 16.90
N LYS A 20 49.28 1.31 16.56
CA LYS A 20 48.67 2.60 16.27
C LYS A 20 47.70 2.56 15.10
N PHE A 21 48.08 1.81 14.04
CA PHE A 21 47.19 1.61 12.90
C PHE A 21 45.89 0.87 13.29
N PHE A 22 45.98 -0.22 14.09
CA PHE A 22 44.81 -0.92 14.57
C PHE A 22 43.93 -0.06 15.47
N ILE A 23 44.51 0.76 16.35
CA ILE A 23 43.76 1.69 17.19
C ILE A 23 43.01 2.71 16.34
N LEU A 24 43.64 3.26 15.29
CA LEU A 24 43.00 4.18 14.33
C LEU A 24 41.83 3.52 13.60
N VAL A 25 42.00 2.30 13.15
CA VAL A 25 40.93 1.52 12.48
C VAL A 25 39.76 1.27 13.44
N ILE A 26 40.02 0.87 14.67
CA ILE A 26 39.00 0.67 15.71
C ILE A 26 38.26 1.97 16.00
N LEU A 27 38.98 3.08 16.15
CA LEU A 27 38.40 4.42 16.35
C LEU A 27 37.52 4.83 15.15
N PHE A 28 37.96 4.59 13.93
CA PHE A 28 37.20 4.88 12.74
C PHE A 28 35.88 4.07 12.70
N PHE A 29 35.95 2.76 12.95
CA PHE A 29 34.75 1.93 13.00
C PHE A 29 33.84 2.29 14.17
N SER A 30 34.38 2.61 15.35
CA SER A 30 33.56 3.00 16.50
C SER A 30 32.86 4.35 16.25
N THR A 31 33.53 5.33 15.67
CA THR A 31 32.92 6.62 15.29
C THR A 31 31.88 6.44 14.19
N ALA A 32 32.13 5.60 13.19
CA ALA A 32 31.17 5.28 12.14
C ALA A 32 29.89 4.61 12.72
N ILE A 33 30.05 3.69 13.70
CA ILE A 33 28.91 3.06 14.40
C ILE A 33 28.13 4.10 15.21
N VAL A 34 28.77 4.98 15.95
CA VAL A 34 28.11 6.03 16.75
C VAL A 34 27.37 7.03 15.85
N ILE A 35 27.99 7.44 14.72
CA ILE A 35 27.35 8.31 13.73
C ILE A 35 26.11 7.63 13.15
N ASN A 36 26.22 6.35 12.75
CA ASN A 36 25.10 5.58 12.21
C ASN A 36 23.96 5.40 13.23
N GLN A 37 24.28 5.13 14.51
CA GLN A 37 23.27 5.03 15.57
C GLN A 37 22.55 6.36 15.82
N ASN A 38 23.27 7.49 15.82
CA ASN A 38 22.67 8.81 15.97
C ASN A 38 21.84 9.22 14.76
N TYR A 39 22.24 8.80 13.55
CA TYR A 39 21.47 9.03 12.32
C TYR A 39 20.14 8.26 12.34
N LYS A 40 20.14 7.01 12.83
CA LYS A 40 18.93 6.17 12.99
C LYS A 40 17.96 6.67 14.06
N LYS A 41 18.41 7.54 14.98
CA LYS A 41 17.57 8.09 16.06
C LYS A 41 16.82 9.37 15.70
N LYS A 42 17.10 9.99 14.55
CA LYS A 42 16.41 11.22 14.15
C LYS A 42 14.95 10.92 13.81
N PRO A 43 14.00 11.73 14.31
CA PRO A 43 12.59 11.59 13.96
C PRO A 43 12.37 11.81 12.47
N PHE A 44 11.36 11.16 11.92
CA PHE A 44 11.03 11.27 10.49
C PHE A 44 9.54 11.01 10.22
N ILE A 45 9.06 11.51 9.06
CA ILE A 45 7.79 11.14 8.45
C ILE A 45 8.09 10.11 7.37
N ALA A 46 7.38 8.98 7.38
CA ALA A 46 7.47 7.99 6.32
C ALA A 46 6.52 8.36 5.18
N LYS A 47 7.03 8.37 3.94
CA LYS A 47 6.22 8.49 2.74
C LYS A 47 6.19 7.14 2.03
N ILE A 48 4.99 6.61 1.83
CA ILE A 48 4.72 5.34 1.16
C ILE A 48 3.70 5.54 0.03
N TYR A 49 3.59 4.57 -0.89
CA TYR A 49 2.76 4.69 -2.08
C TYR A 49 1.90 3.46 -2.29
N LEU A 50 0.69 3.70 -2.77
CA LEU A 50 -0.23 2.69 -3.28
C LEU A 50 -0.55 3.05 -4.73
N GLU A 51 0.05 2.35 -5.66
CA GLU A 51 -0.10 2.60 -7.10
C GLU A 51 -0.60 1.33 -7.83
N GLY A 52 -1.46 1.53 -8.83
CA GLY A 52 -2.03 0.43 -9.60
C GLY A 52 -3.08 -0.39 -8.85
N MET A 53 -3.34 -1.60 -9.31
CA MET A 53 -4.36 -2.49 -8.75
C MET A 53 -3.89 -3.11 -7.42
N ILE A 54 -4.77 -3.14 -6.42
CA ILE A 54 -4.52 -3.75 -5.12
C ILE A 54 -4.77 -5.25 -5.22
N THR A 55 -3.71 -6.05 -5.03
CA THR A 55 -3.77 -7.51 -5.05
C THR A 55 -3.08 -8.10 -3.83
N SER A 56 -3.16 -9.41 -3.64
CA SER A 56 -2.43 -10.13 -2.59
C SER A 56 -0.91 -10.05 -2.73
N GLU A 57 -0.39 -9.69 -3.90
CA GLU A 57 1.03 -9.50 -4.17
C GLU A 57 1.53 -8.10 -3.72
N SER A 58 0.64 -7.25 -3.23
CA SER A 58 1.01 -5.93 -2.68
C SER A 58 1.86 -6.10 -1.42
N ASN A 59 3.08 -5.59 -1.42
CA ASN A 59 3.96 -5.60 -0.25
C ASN A 59 3.69 -4.44 0.73
N LEU A 60 2.57 -3.71 0.57
CA LEU A 60 2.29 -2.52 1.35
C LEU A 60 2.02 -2.84 2.82
N VAL A 61 1.30 -3.92 3.11
CA VAL A 61 1.06 -4.39 4.49
C VAL A 61 2.40 -4.66 5.20
N GLU A 62 3.32 -5.38 4.56
CA GLU A 62 4.64 -5.66 5.10
C GLU A 62 5.45 -4.38 5.35
N LYS A 63 5.41 -3.42 4.43
CA LYS A 63 6.07 -2.11 4.58
C LYS A 63 5.50 -1.33 5.77
N ILE A 64 4.19 -1.29 5.92
CA ILE A 64 3.53 -0.62 7.06
C ILE A 64 3.90 -1.31 8.37
N ASP A 65 3.93 -2.65 8.42
CA ASP A 65 4.34 -3.41 9.61
C ASP A 65 5.79 -3.17 10.01
N GLN A 66 6.68 -3.01 9.02
CA GLN A 66 8.06 -2.59 9.29
C GLN A 66 8.13 -1.18 9.90
N LEU A 67 7.22 -0.27 9.50
CA LEU A 67 7.14 1.07 10.07
C LEU A 67 6.69 1.06 11.54
N LYS A 68 5.80 0.14 11.94
CA LYS A 68 5.37 -0.02 13.34
C LYS A 68 6.52 -0.27 14.31
N GLN A 69 7.63 -0.85 13.83
CA GLN A 69 8.81 -1.14 14.64
C GLN A 69 9.79 0.03 14.74
N LYS A 70 9.55 1.15 14.04
CA LYS A 70 10.46 2.31 14.01
C LYS A 70 10.12 3.30 15.12
N GLN A 71 10.86 3.27 16.22
CA GLN A 71 10.66 4.15 17.39
C GLN A 71 10.72 5.65 17.09
N ASN A 72 11.39 6.03 16.00
CA ASN A 72 11.57 7.42 15.58
C ASN A 72 10.61 7.83 14.46
N LEU A 73 9.68 6.99 14.05
CA LEU A 73 8.55 7.34 13.19
C LEU A 73 7.65 8.36 13.91
N LYS A 74 7.27 9.43 13.21
CA LYS A 74 6.45 10.51 13.76
C LYS A 74 5.20 10.82 12.96
N GLY A 75 5.06 10.22 11.77
CA GLY A 75 3.89 10.32 10.94
C GLY A 75 4.04 9.50 9.67
N ILE A 76 2.95 9.21 9.02
CA ILE A 76 2.88 8.46 7.77
C ILE A 76 2.10 9.29 6.76
N LEU A 77 2.67 9.47 5.57
CA LEU A 77 1.97 9.92 4.38
C LEU A 77 1.86 8.74 3.42
N LEU A 78 0.62 8.31 3.14
CA LEU A 78 0.34 7.36 2.07
C LEU A 78 -0.21 8.11 0.86
N THR A 79 0.54 8.12 -0.23
CA THR A 79 0.09 8.68 -1.52
C THR A 79 -0.57 7.58 -2.34
N ILE A 80 -1.82 7.81 -2.75
CA ILE A 80 -2.65 6.82 -3.46
C ILE A 80 -2.88 7.26 -4.90
N ASN A 81 -2.63 6.34 -5.85
CA ASN A 81 -3.01 6.44 -7.25
C ASN A 81 -3.46 5.07 -7.77
N SER A 82 -4.69 4.67 -7.42
CA SER A 82 -5.17 3.30 -7.60
C SER A 82 -6.66 3.26 -7.91
N PRO A 83 -7.11 2.42 -8.87
CA PRO A 83 -8.54 2.17 -9.13
C PRO A 83 -9.19 1.23 -8.08
N GLY A 84 -8.43 0.75 -7.10
CA GLY A 84 -8.84 -0.27 -6.15
C GLY A 84 -8.26 -1.64 -6.46
N GLY A 85 -8.93 -2.71 -6.06
CA GLY A 85 -8.48 -4.08 -6.26
C GLY A 85 -9.30 -5.09 -5.47
N THR A 86 -8.69 -6.15 -4.95
CA THR A 86 -9.41 -7.15 -4.17
C THR A 86 -9.88 -6.56 -2.84
N PHE A 87 -11.10 -6.92 -2.44
CA PHE A 87 -11.70 -6.44 -1.20
C PHE A 87 -10.84 -6.82 0.02
N VAL A 88 -10.39 -8.07 0.07
CA VAL A 88 -9.60 -8.59 1.22
C VAL A 88 -8.29 -7.83 1.37
N SER A 89 -7.50 -7.69 0.30
CA SER A 89 -6.21 -6.98 0.39
C SER A 89 -6.39 -5.50 0.73
N SER A 90 -7.45 -4.86 0.22
CA SER A 90 -7.76 -3.48 0.56
C SER A 90 -8.12 -3.33 2.04
N LYS A 91 -8.89 -4.29 2.58
CA LYS A 91 -9.27 -4.30 3.99
C LYS A 91 -8.07 -4.58 4.90
N GLU A 92 -7.17 -5.46 4.52
CA GLU A 92 -5.94 -5.73 5.28
C GLU A 92 -5.06 -4.47 5.40
N ILE A 93 -4.93 -3.70 4.32
CA ILE A 93 -4.19 -2.43 4.35
C ILE A 93 -4.91 -1.42 5.27
N TYR A 94 -6.24 -1.28 5.15
CA TYR A 94 -7.05 -0.44 6.03
C TYR A 94 -6.83 -0.82 7.51
N ASP A 95 -6.99 -2.10 7.87
CA ASP A 95 -6.80 -2.59 9.24
C ASP A 95 -5.38 -2.34 9.74
N THR A 96 -4.39 -2.45 8.87
CA THR A 96 -2.98 -2.22 9.19
C THR A 96 -2.70 -0.74 9.47
N LEU A 97 -3.33 0.19 8.74
CA LEU A 97 -3.24 1.63 8.99
C LEU A 97 -3.92 2.03 10.30
N LYS A 98 -5.10 1.46 10.61
CA LYS A 98 -5.83 1.69 11.87
C LYS A 98 -5.07 1.26 13.12
N PHE A 99 -3.99 0.49 12.98
CA PHE A 99 -3.13 0.10 14.11
C PHE A 99 -2.35 1.28 14.67
N PHE A 100 -2.05 2.32 13.87
CA PHE A 100 -1.33 3.49 14.37
C PHE A 100 -2.27 4.29 15.28
N ASP A 101 -1.76 4.58 16.47
CA ASP A 101 -2.49 5.38 17.46
C ASP A 101 -2.38 6.88 17.14
N GLU A 102 -3.11 7.70 17.89
CA GLU A 102 -3.13 9.17 17.73
C GLU A 102 -1.74 9.84 17.80
N LYS A 103 -0.72 9.13 18.28
CA LYS A 103 0.65 9.66 18.42
C LYS A 103 1.45 9.63 17.13
N ILE A 104 1.02 8.80 16.17
CA ILE A 104 1.64 8.68 14.84
C ILE A 104 0.56 8.98 13.81
N PRO A 105 0.32 10.27 13.50
CA PRO A 105 -0.72 10.63 12.55
C PRO A 105 -0.47 10.04 11.18
N VAL A 106 -1.54 9.54 10.58
CA VAL A 106 -1.59 8.99 9.22
C VAL A 106 -2.41 9.92 8.34
N ALA A 107 -1.79 10.46 7.29
CA ALA A 107 -2.50 11.21 6.26
C ALA A 107 -2.46 10.47 4.92
N ILE A 108 -3.56 10.59 4.19
CA ILE A 108 -3.67 10.14 2.79
C ILE A 108 -3.61 11.36 1.87
N TYR A 109 -2.86 11.25 0.78
CA TYR A 109 -2.99 12.13 -0.37
C TYR A 109 -3.42 11.33 -1.60
N MET A 110 -4.63 11.59 -2.08
CA MET A 110 -5.17 11.01 -3.31
C MET A 110 -4.69 11.80 -4.52
N LYS A 111 -3.97 11.17 -5.46
CA LYS A 111 -3.49 11.80 -6.70
C LYS A 111 -4.60 11.88 -7.75
N GLU A 112 -4.43 11.14 -8.85
CA GLU A 112 -5.39 11.13 -9.96
C GLU A 112 -6.64 10.34 -9.61
N VAL A 113 -6.44 9.12 -9.07
CA VAL A 113 -7.51 8.16 -8.78
C VAL A 113 -7.28 7.50 -7.42
N ALA A 114 -8.34 7.43 -6.61
CA ALA A 114 -8.38 6.65 -5.37
C ALA A 114 -9.81 6.12 -5.17
N THR A 115 -10.18 5.09 -5.92
CA THR A 115 -11.56 4.59 -5.98
C THR A 115 -11.69 3.20 -5.38
N SER A 116 -12.92 2.85 -4.97
CA SER A 116 -13.31 1.51 -4.55
C SER A 116 -12.39 0.95 -3.45
N GLY A 117 -11.66 -0.15 -3.65
CA GLY A 117 -10.70 -0.69 -2.67
C GLY A 117 -9.64 0.32 -2.22
N ALA A 118 -9.23 1.26 -3.08
CA ALA A 118 -8.29 2.31 -2.72
C ALA A 118 -8.94 3.38 -1.83
N TYR A 119 -10.23 3.66 -2.02
CA TYR A 119 -11.02 4.47 -1.10
C TYR A 119 -11.18 3.75 0.26
N LEU A 120 -11.44 2.44 0.26
CA LEU A 120 -11.47 1.64 1.49
C LEU A 120 -10.15 1.76 2.28
N VAL A 121 -9.01 1.65 1.61
CA VAL A 121 -7.67 1.85 2.22
C VAL A 121 -7.57 3.23 2.86
N SER A 122 -8.03 4.28 2.16
CA SER A 122 -7.91 5.65 2.64
C SER A 122 -8.70 5.94 3.92
N LEU A 123 -9.74 5.16 4.19
CA LEU A 123 -10.51 5.25 5.44
C LEU A 123 -9.71 4.83 6.69
N GLY A 124 -8.56 4.19 6.51
CA GLY A 124 -7.65 3.82 7.60
C GLY A 124 -6.80 4.98 8.14
N ALA A 125 -6.89 6.17 7.56
CA ALA A 125 -6.12 7.34 7.95
C ALA A 125 -6.91 8.30 8.85
N ASP A 126 -6.18 9.20 9.52
CA ASP A 126 -6.76 10.28 10.33
C ASP A 126 -7.24 11.46 9.48
N GLN A 127 -6.61 11.66 8.31
CA GLN A 127 -6.93 12.78 7.40
C GLN A 127 -6.73 12.39 5.95
N ILE A 128 -7.70 12.74 5.12
CA ILE A 128 -7.72 12.44 3.68
C ILE A 128 -7.70 13.73 2.88
N PHE A 129 -6.66 13.91 2.08
CA PHE A 129 -6.49 15.01 1.13
C PHE A 129 -6.68 14.52 -0.30
N ALA A 130 -7.31 15.34 -1.13
CA ALA A 130 -7.42 15.10 -2.57
C ALA A 130 -7.31 16.41 -3.35
N ASN A 131 -6.90 16.34 -4.61
CA ASN A 131 -7.02 17.47 -5.53
C ASN A 131 -8.48 17.65 -5.97
N THR A 132 -8.84 18.83 -6.42
CA THR A 132 -10.20 19.14 -6.92
C THR A 132 -10.68 18.18 -8.00
N GLY A 133 -9.77 17.74 -8.89
CA GLY A 133 -10.02 16.83 -10.00
C GLY A 133 -9.77 15.35 -9.72
N THR A 134 -9.31 14.98 -8.54
CA THR A 134 -9.12 13.58 -8.15
C THR A 134 -10.44 12.83 -8.30
N ILE A 135 -10.39 11.61 -8.84
CA ILE A 135 -11.55 10.71 -8.90
C ILE A 135 -11.51 9.76 -7.72
N THR A 136 -12.59 9.75 -6.91
CA THR A 136 -12.70 8.90 -5.72
C THR A 136 -14.10 8.32 -5.54
N GLY A 137 -14.39 7.69 -4.40
CA GLY A 137 -15.67 7.02 -4.15
C GLY A 137 -15.71 5.63 -4.77
N SER A 138 -16.70 5.34 -5.63
CA SER A 138 -16.95 3.99 -6.15
C SER A 138 -17.09 2.96 -5.01
N VAL A 139 -17.92 3.29 -4.02
CA VAL A 139 -18.22 2.41 -2.89
C VAL A 139 -19.09 1.27 -3.40
N GLY A 140 -18.45 0.18 -3.80
CA GLY A 140 -19.11 -0.92 -4.47
C GLY A 140 -18.21 -2.15 -4.59
N VAL A 141 -18.86 -3.32 -4.73
CA VAL A 141 -18.21 -4.61 -4.94
C VAL A 141 -18.75 -5.25 -6.20
N ILE A 142 -17.89 -5.72 -7.06
CA ILE A 142 -18.26 -6.42 -8.28
C ILE A 142 -17.63 -7.80 -8.35
N LEU A 143 -18.32 -8.73 -8.99
CA LEU A 143 -17.77 -9.97 -9.51
C LEU A 143 -18.08 -10.01 -11.00
N GLN A 144 -17.05 -9.95 -11.83
CA GLN A 144 -17.19 -9.88 -13.27
C GLN A 144 -16.61 -11.12 -13.95
N THR A 145 -17.38 -11.70 -14.86
CA THR A 145 -16.95 -12.82 -15.72
C THR A 145 -17.66 -12.72 -17.07
N ALA A 146 -17.23 -13.54 -18.03
CA ALA A 146 -17.87 -13.67 -19.32
C ALA A 146 -18.36 -15.10 -19.52
N ASP A 147 -19.55 -15.29 -20.10
CA ASP A 147 -20.01 -16.59 -20.60
C ASP A 147 -19.58 -16.75 -22.08
N ILE A 148 -18.62 -17.65 -22.31
CA ILE A 148 -18.09 -17.95 -23.64
C ILE A 148 -18.60 -19.30 -24.16
N SER A 149 -19.53 -19.96 -23.50
CA SER A 149 -20.02 -21.31 -23.85
C SER A 149 -20.58 -21.38 -25.24
N LEU A 150 -21.37 -20.41 -25.70
CA LEU A 150 -21.91 -20.33 -27.04
C LEU A 150 -20.85 -20.11 -28.12
N LEU A 151 -19.80 -19.35 -27.82
CA LEU A 151 -18.68 -19.16 -28.75
C LEU A 151 -17.91 -20.47 -28.94
N LEU A 152 -17.61 -21.18 -27.88
CA LEU A 152 -16.93 -22.47 -27.92
C LEU A 152 -17.71 -23.49 -28.75
N ASN A 153 -19.02 -23.57 -28.56
CA ASN A 153 -19.88 -24.43 -29.36
C ASN A 153 -19.82 -24.10 -30.87
N LYS A 154 -19.79 -22.82 -31.24
CA LYS A 154 -19.69 -22.38 -32.65
C LYS A 154 -18.38 -22.77 -33.30
N ILE A 155 -17.30 -22.90 -32.57
CA ILE A 155 -15.99 -23.33 -33.09
C ILE A 155 -15.73 -24.82 -32.89
N GLY A 156 -16.78 -25.61 -32.53
CA GLY A 156 -16.69 -27.06 -32.37
C GLY A 156 -16.04 -27.55 -31.07
N VAL A 157 -15.89 -26.69 -30.06
CA VAL A 157 -15.38 -27.05 -28.73
C VAL A 157 -16.56 -27.27 -27.80
N SER A 158 -16.67 -28.46 -27.21
CA SER A 158 -17.69 -28.83 -26.22
C SER A 158 -17.03 -28.97 -24.86
N PRO A 159 -17.09 -27.95 -23.96
CA PRO A 159 -16.54 -28.07 -22.63
C PRO A 159 -17.23 -29.17 -21.83
N LEU A 160 -16.46 -29.95 -21.10
CA LEU A 160 -16.97 -30.93 -20.13
C LEU A 160 -16.57 -30.51 -18.74
N VAL A 161 -17.52 -30.11 -17.91
CA VAL A 161 -17.30 -29.71 -16.54
C VAL A 161 -17.96 -30.70 -15.58
N ILE A 162 -17.18 -31.38 -14.76
CA ILE A 162 -17.67 -32.35 -13.76
C ILE A 162 -17.48 -31.72 -12.37
N LYS A 163 -18.58 -31.57 -11.64
CA LYS A 163 -18.61 -30.88 -10.35
C LYS A 163 -19.13 -31.80 -9.24
N SER A 164 -18.64 -31.61 -8.04
CA SER A 164 -19.18 -32.28 -6.83
C SER A 164 -20.49 -31.69 -6.33
N GLY A 165 -20.93 -30.56 -6.88
CA GLY A 165 -22.16 -29.86 -6.54
C GLY A 165 -22.41 -28.67 -7.46
N ASP A 166 -23.68 -28.26 -7.59
CA ASP A 166 -24.14 -27.27 -8.58
C ASP A 166 -23.57 -25.86 -8.38
N LEU A 167 -23.22 -25.52 -7.13
CA LEU A 167 -22.63 -24.23 -6.78
C LEU A 167 -21.08 -24.24 -6.85
N LYS A 168 -20.48 -25.38 -7.20
CA LYS A 168 -19.00 -25.45 -7.31
C LYS A 168 -18.53 -24.72 -8.55
N ALA A 169 -17.53 -23.82 -8.37
CA ALA A 169 -16.88 -23.04 -9.43
C ALA A 169 -17.87 -22.20 -10.26
N ILE A 170 -18.76 -21.46 -9.61
CA ILE A 170 -19.66 -20.48 -10.23
C ILE A 170 -19.18 -19.05 -9.91
N PRO A 171 -19.37 -18.09 -10.86
CA PRO A 171 -19.70 -18.28 -12.25
C PRO A 171 -18.56 -18.95 -13.03
N ASN A 172 -18.89 -19.79 -14.02
CA ASN A 172 -17.91 -20.48 -14.84
C ASN A 172 -18.01 -19.98 -16.29
N PRO A 173 -16.92 -19.49 -16.90
CA PRO A 173 -16.94 -19.01 -18.28
C PRO A 173 -17.32 -20.06 -19.31
N LEU A 174 -17.13 -21.34 -19.01
CA LEU A 174 -17.33 -22.46 -19.93
C LEU A 174 -18.75 -22.99 -19.95
N GLU A 175 -19.64 -22.55 -19.08
CA GLU A 175 -21.01 -23.01 -18.96
C GLU A 175 -21.97 -21.87 -18.63
N LYS A 176 -23.20 -21.99 -19.06
CA LYS A 176 -24.24 -21.01 -18.77
C LYS A 176 -24.62 -21.04 -17.28
N THR A 177 -24.50 -19.88 -16.64
CA THR A 177 -24.94 -19.69 -15.25
C THR A 177 -26.47 -19.59 -15.19
N ASN A 178 -27.13 -20.35 -14.31
CA ASN A 178 -28.56 -20.30 -14.11
C ASN A 178 -28.97 -19.23 -13.08
N ASP A 179 -30.30 -18.95 -12.97
CA ASP A 179 -30.83 -17.90 -12.11
C ASP A 179 -30.57 -18.14 -10.62
N GLU A 180 -30.58 -19.39 -10.17
CA GLU A 180 -30.28 -19.75 -8.78
C GLU A 180 -28.82 -19.46 -8.44
N GLN A 181 -27.91 -19.83 -9.31
CA GLN A 181 -26.47 -19.54 -9.20
C GLN A 181 -26.22 -18.03 -9.20
N ILE A 182 -26.87 -17.28 -10.10
CA ILE A 182 -26.78 -15.81 -10.14
C ILE A 182 -27.27 -15.21 -8.82
N LYS A 183 -28.40 -15.66 -8.30
CA LYS A 183 -28.95 -15.20 -7.02
C LYS A 183 -27.99 -15.46 -5.87
N TYR A 184 -27.38 -16.65 -5.83
CA TYR A 184 -26.40 -17.00 -4.80
C TYR A 184 -25.17 -16.07 -4.86
N ILE A 185 -24.58 -15.90 -6.05
CA ILE A 185 -23.41 -15.02 -6.24
C ILE A 185 -23.73 -13.58 -5.87
N LYS A 186 -24.90 -13.07 -6.31
CA LYS A 186 -25.37 -11.73 -5.96
C LYS A 186 -25.43 -11.53 -4.45
N ASN A 187 -25.91 -12.53 -3.70
CA ASN A 187 -25.95 -12.47 -2.25
C ASN A 187 -24.54 -12.35 -1.65
N VAL A 188 -23.55 -13.09 -2.14
CA VAL A 188 -22.15 -12.99 -1.71
C VAL A 188 -21.60 -11.58 -1.94
N VAL A 189 -21.83 -11.02 -3.14
CA VAL A 189 -21.42 -9.65 -3.48
C VAL A 189 -22.07 -8.62 -2.55
N LEU A 190 -23.37 -8.78 -2.25
CA LEU A 190 -24.09 -7.87 -1.36
C LEU A 190 -23.59 -7.93 0.09
N LEU A 191 -23.20 -9.11 0.59
CA LEU A 191 -22.59 -9.22 1.92
C LEU A 191 -21.26 -8.47 2.00
N MET A 192 -20.42 -8.56 0.98
CA MET A 192 -19.16 -7.79 0.92
C MET A 192 -19.42 -6.29 0.78
N GLN A 193 -20.44 -5.89 -0.01
CA GLN A 193 -20.87 -4.51 -0.13
C GLN A 193 -21.35 -3.94 1.22
N GLU A 194 -22.10 -4.73 1.98
CA GLU A 194 -22.55 -4.34 3.32
C GLU A 194 -21.36 -4.08 4.26
N GLU A 195 -20.35 -4.93 4.26
CA GLU A 195 -19.11 -4.72 5.04
C GLU A 195 -18.38 -3.44 4.63
N PHE A 196 -18.23 -3.19 3.31
CA PHE A 196 -17.63 -1.94 2.85
C PHE A 196 -18.43 -0.71 3.31
N SER A 197 -19.73 -0.76 3.15
CA SER A 197 -20.65 0.31 3.55
C SER A 197 -20.61 0.60 5.04
N LYS A 198 -20.51 -0.44 5.90
CA LYS A 198 -20.35 -0.29 7.35
C LYS A 198 -19.07 0.46 7.70
N ILE A 199 -17.95 0.14 7.03
CA ILE A 199 -16.67 0.81 7.25
C ILE A 199 -16.78 2.29 6.85
N VAL A 200 -17.32 2.58 5.66
CA VAL A 200 -17.52 3.97 5.20
C VAL A 200 -18.39 4.75 6.18
N LYS A 201 -19.51 4.16 6.62
CA LYS A 201 -20.42 4.78 7.60
C LYS A 201 -19.72 5.12 8.91
N LEU A 202 -18.91 4.19 9.42
CA LEU A 202 -18.17 4.35 10.67
C LEU A 202 -17.12 5.45 10.57
N GLU A 203 -16.26 5.38 9.56
CA GLU A 203 -15.10 6.26 9.43
C GLU A 203 -15.47 7.67 8.95
N ARG A 204 -16.63 7.82 8.30
CA ARG A 204 -17.11 9.12 7.78
C ARG A 204 -18.30 9.66 8.56
N GLU A 205 -18.71 8.99 9.65
CA GLU A 205 -19.83 9.37 10.52
C GLU A 205 -21.13 9.67 9.76
N LEU A 206 -21.38 8.90 8.67
CA LEU A 206 -22.52 9.13 7.80
C LEU A 206 -23.83 8.57 8.40
N THR A 207 -24.94 9.24 8.10
CA THR A 207 -26.27 8.67 8.28
C THR A 207 -26.53 7.54 7.28
N TRP A 208 -27.49 6.66 7.55
CA TRP A 208 -27.86 5.61 6.58
C TRP A 208 -28.36 6.19 5.26
N ASP A 209 -29.15 7.27 5.31
CA ASP A 209 -29.68 7.94 4.11
C ASP A 209 -28.56 8.52 3.22
N ASN A 210 -27.52 9.07 3.82
CA ASN A 210 -26.37 9.60 3.06
C ASN A 210 -25.50 8.46 2.53
N LEU A 211 -25.33 7.39 3.29
CA LEU A 211 -24.61 6.20 2.84
C LEU A 211 -25.29 5.55 1.63
N GLU A 212 -26.61 5.38 1.64
CA GLU A 212 -27.35 4.78 0.52
C GLU A 212 -27.13 5.55 -0.80
N LYS A 213 -27.07 6.89 -0.72
CA LYS A 213 -26.84 7.75 -1.89
C LYS A 213 -25.46 7.58 -2.55
N ILE A 214 -24.49 7.05 -1.84
CA ILE A 214 -23.11 6.92 -2.30
C ILE A 214 -22.67 5.45 -2.49
N SER A 215 -23.46 4.49 -2.01
CA SER A 215 -23.13 3.05 -2.02
C SER A 215 -23.63 2.33 -3.28
N ASP A 216 -23.97 3.05 -4.32
CA ASP A 216 -24.38 2.51 -5.63
C ASP A 216 -23.20 2.33 -6.61
N GLY A 217 -21.99 2.55 -6.15
CA GLY A 217 -20.78 2.42 -6.95
C GLY A 217 -20.40 3.68 -7.75
N ARG A 218 -21.11 4.80 -7.55
CA ARG A 218 -20.77 6.05 -8.24
C ARG A 218 -19.44 6.64 -7.81
N ILE A 219 -18.82 7.35 -8.75
CA ILE A 219 -17.57 8.11 -8.52
C ILE A 219 -17.88 9.57 -8.25
N PHE A 220 -16.92 10.26 -7.64
CA PHE A 220 -16.97 11.66 -7.31
C PHE A 220 -15.66 12.34 -7.66
N THR A 221 -15.72 13.61 -8.05
CA THR A 221 -14.53 14.49 -8.05
C THR A 221 -14.13 14.80 -6.62
N GLY A 222 -12.88 15.25 -6.40
CA GLY A 222 -12.43 15.67 -5.07
C GLY A 222 -13.35 16.71 -4.44
N ASN A 223 -13.80 17.73 -5.20
CA ASN A 223 -14.76 18.74 -4.69
C ASN A 223 -16.06 18.09 -4.22
N GLN A 224 -16.68 17.24 -5.04
CA GLN A 224 -17.92 16.55 -4.66
C GLN A 224 -17.71 15.66 -3.42
N ALA A 225 -16.57 14.96 -3.35
CA ALA A 225 -16.24 14.11 -2.22
C ALA A 225 -16.08 14.89 -0.91
N LYS A 226 -15.51 16.11 -0.97
CA LYS A 226 -15.42 17.03 0.17
C LYS A 226 -16.80 17.50 0.62
N GLU A 227 -17.67 17.92 -0.31
CA GLU A 227 -19.03 18.41 -0.01
C GLU A 227 -19.90 17.36 0.71
N ILE A 228 -19.67 16.07 0.43
CA ILE A 228 -20.43 14.94 1.03
C ILE A 228 -19.65 14.20 2.12
N ASN A 229 -18.55 14.78 2.63
CA ASN A 229 -17.71 14.24 3.68
C ASN A 229 -17.03 12.88 3.38
N LEU A 230 -16.78 12.55 2.11
CA LEU A 230 -15.98 11.38 1.76
C LEU A 230 -14.48 11.61 1.93
N ILE A 231 -14.03 12.87 1.87
CA ILE A 231 -12.66 13.28 2.19
C ILE A 231 -12.70 14.47 3.16
N ASP A 232 -11.55 14.80 3.74
CA ASP A 232 -11.46 15.84 4.76
C ASP A 232 -11.06 17.20 4.19
N GLU A 233 -10.12 17.24 3.21
CA GLU A 233 -9.63 18.51 2.67
C GLU A 233 -9.29 18.42 1.17
N ILE A 234 -9.52 19.53 0.48
CA ILE A 234 -8.92 19.77 -0.83
C ILE A 234 -7.52 20.32 -0.62
N GLY A 235 -6.52 19.66 -1.17
CA GLY A 235 -5.14 20.07 -1.00
C GLY A 235 -4.17 19.23 -1.84
N ALA A 236 -2.90 19.65 -1.82
CA ALA A 236 -1.78 18.96 -2.45
C ALA A 236 -1.06 18.06 -1.43
N GLU A 237 -0.09 17.31 -1.90
CA GLU A 237 0.74 16.43 -1.06
C GLU A 237 1.45 17.20 0.09
N ASN A 238 1.90 18.42 -0.18
CA ASN A 238 2.55 19.25 0.82
C ASN A 238 1.58 19.66 1.95
N ASP A 239 0.31 19.89 1.65
CA ASP A 239 -0.70 20.21 2.66
C ASP A 239 -0.91 19.03 3.61
N ALA A 240 -0.90 17.80 3.09
CA ALA A 240 -0.95 16.58 3.90
C ALA A 240 0.29 16.43 4.80
N ILE A 241 1.49 16.73 4.27
CA ILE A 241 2.74 16.73 5.06
C ILE A 241 2.67 17.78 6.18
N ASP A 242 2.23 18.99 5.88
CA ASP A 242 2.16 20.07 6.85
C ASP A 242 1.09 19.79 7.93
N TRP A 243 -0.01 19.12 7.56
CA TRP A 243 -0.97 18.63 8.53
C TRP A 243 -0.33 17.60 9.50
N ILE A 244 0.45 16.62 8.99
CA ILE A 244 1.17 15.65 9.83
C ILE A 244 2.12 16.38 10.78
N LYS A 245 2.93 17.33 10.28
CA LYS A 245 3.85 18.10 11.10
C LYS A 245 3.12 18.83 12.23
N LYS A 246 2.03 19.52 11.91
CA LYS A 246 1.21 20.24 12.88
C LYS A 246 0.59 19.30 13.92
N LYS A 247 0.03 18.17 13.48
CA LYS A 247 -0.64 17.19 14.34
C LYS A 247 0.34 16.51 15.31
N ALA A 248 1.57 16.21 14.86
CA ALA A 248 2.61 15.58 15.66
C ALA A 248 3.54 16.57 16.38
N GLY A 249 3.32 17.89 16.25
CA GLY A 249 4.16 18.93 16.87
C GLY A 249 5.61 18.92 16.39
N LEU A 250 5.84 18.75 15.09
CA LEU A 250 7.16 18.60 14.47
C LEU A 250 7.64 19.91 13.86
N ASP A 251 8.97 20.07 13.83
CA ASP A 251 9.63 21.19 13.15
C ASP A 251 9.53 21.07 11.61
N ASP A 252 9.61 22.21 10.92
CA ASP A 252 9.56 22.26 9.43
C ASP A 252 10.68 21.44 8.77
N ASN A 253 11.84 21.33 9.44
CA ASN A 253 13.02 20.60 8.94
C ASN A 253 12.97 19.10 9.21
N ILE A 254 11.82 18.54 9.62
CA ILE A 254 11.66 17.10 9.81
C ILE A 254 12.02 16.34 8.53
N LYS A 255 12.77 15.26 8.66
CA LYS A 255 13.13 14.41 7.52
C LYS A 255 11.91 13.65 7.02
N ILE A 256 11.66 13.71 5.72
CA ILE A 256 10.70 12.85 5.02
C ILE A 256 11.50 11.73 4.36
N ILE A 257 11.22 10.48 4.71
CA ILE A 257 11.86 9.30 4.13
C ILE A 257 10.88 8.65 3.16
N ASP A 258 11.32 8.55 1.91
CA ASP A 258 10.56 7.92 0.83
C ASP A 258 10.89 6.43 0.76
N TYR A 259 9.93 5.61 1.21
CA TYR A 259 10.07 4.15 1.25
C TYR A 259 9.87 3.46 -0.10
N ALA A 260 9.47 4.19 -1.16
CA ALA A 260 9.42 3.62 -2.51
C ALA A 260 10.83 3.47 -3.12
N LYS A 261 11.79 4.26 -2.63
CA LYS A 261 13.15 4.33 -3.21
C LYS A 261 14.14 3.37 -2.57
N GLU A 262 13.82 2.73 -1.44
CA GLU A 262 14.77 1.82 -0.76
C GLU A 262 14.99 0.49 -1.50
N ASP A 263 14.10 0.08 -2.38
CA ASP A 263 14.25 -1.16 -3.19
C ASP A 263 15.15 -0.99 -4.42
N SER A 264 15.65 0.23 -4.67
CA SER A 264 16.22 0.59 -5.99
C SER A 264 17.65 0.13 -6.25
N PHE A 265 18.45 -0.30 -5.24
CA PHE A 265 19.85 -0.69 -5.52
C PHE A 265 19.98 -2.13 -6.02
N PHE A 266 19.12 -3.05 -5.54
CA PHE A 266 19.07 -4.42 -6.06
C PHE A 266 18.24 -4.55 -7.34
N ASP A 267 17.23 -3.69 -7.55
CA ASP A 267 16.45 -3.62 -8.80
C ASP A 267 17.28 -3.07 -9.97
N PHE A 268 18.33 -2.29 -9.73
CA PHE A 268 19.23 -1.83 -10.79
C PHE A 268 20.09 -2.96 -11.37
N LEU A 269 20.38 -4.01 -10.60
CA LEU A 269 21.13 -5.20 -11.04
C LEU A 269 20.23 -6.31 -11.63
N ASN A 270 18.93 -6.30 -11.37
CA ASN A 270 17.96 -7.25 -11.90
C ASN A 270 17.16 -6.64 -13.05
N LEU A 271 17.67 -6.79 -14.27
CA LEU A 271 16.99 -6.86 -15.56
C LEU A 271 15.52 -6.35 -15.59
N LYS A 272 15.35 -5.02 -15.58
CA LYS A 272 14.05 -4.35 -15.85
C LYS A 272 13.32 -4.85 -17.11
N PHE A 273 13.99 -5.60 -17.96
CA PHE A 273 13.44 -6.14 -19.21
C PHE A 273 12.51 -7.32 -19.01
N LEU A 274 12.67 -8.12 -17.93
CA LEU A 274 11.82 -9.28 -17.66
C LEU A 274 10.58 -8.93 -16.82
N LYS A 275 10.61 -7.87 -16.02
CA LYS A 275 9.45 -7.45 -15.20
C LYS A 275 8.31 -6.89 -16.06
N LYS A 276 8.62 -6.20 -17.17
CA LYS A 276 7.61 -5.61 -18.07
C LYS A 276 6.73 -6.64 -18.82
N PHE A 277 7.17 -7.90 -18.93
CA PHE A 277 6.39 -9.00 -19.50
C PHE A 277 5.49 -9.69 -18.45
N ASN A 278 5.80 -9.62 -17.17
CA ASN A 278 4.98 -10.20 -16.12
C ASN A 278 3.80 -9.31 -15.70
N ASP A 279 3.92 -7.99 -15.85
CA ASP A 279 2.86 -7.02 -15.48
C ASP A 279 1.66 -7.03 -16.44
N MET A 280 1.74 -7.76 -17.56
CA MET A 280 0.62 -7.93 -18.50
C MET A 280 -0.30 -9.13 -18.20
N ASN A 281 0.05 -9.98 -17.23
CA ASN A 281 -0.82 -11.07 -16.79
C ASN A 281 -1.66 -10.62 -15.59
N VAL A 282 -2.69 -9.81 -15.83
CA VAL A 282 -3.81 -9.69 -14.88
C VAL A 282 -4.46 -11.06 -14.80
N LYS A 283 -4.12 -11.83 -13.79
CA LYS A 283 -4.78 -13.09 -13.48
C LYS A 283 -6.22 -12.76 -13.12
N LEU A 284 -7.15 -13.03 -14.01
CA LEU A 284 -8.61 -12.90 -13.79
C LEU A 284 -9.15 -13.77 -12.64
N ASN A 285 -8.26 -14.43 -11.88
CA ASN A 285 -8.58 -15.41 -10.84
C ASN A 285 -8.42 -14.92 -9.40
N ASP A 286 -8.11 -13.63 -9.16
CA ASP A 286 -7.71 -13.16 -7.82
C ASP A 286 -8.88 -12.71 -6.91
N GLY A 287 -10.07 -13.30 -7.10
CA GLY A 287 -11.18 -13.08 -6.15
C GLY A 287 -12.18 -12.01 -6.55
N ILE A 288 -13.01 -11.57 -5.59
CA ILE A 288 -14.03 -10.55 -5.80
C ILE A 288 -13.39 -9.17 -5.71
N LEU A 289 -13.62 -8.36 -6.73
CA LEU A 289 -12.94 -7.09 -6.91
C LEU A 289 -13.76 -5.91 -6.36
N ALA A 290 -13.06 -4.98 -5.71
CA ALA A 290 -13.51 -3.64 -5.44
C ALA A 290 -12.63 -2.69 -6.28
N ILE A 291 -12.97 -2.55 -7.57
CA ILE A 291 -12.26 -1.71 -8.53
C ILE A 291 -13.22 -0.80 -9.28
N TRP A 292 -12.68 0.31 -9.76
CA TRP A 292 -13.31 1.14 -10.76
C TRP A 292 -12.50 1.03 -12.07
N THR A 293 -13.19 0.69 -13.17
CA THR A 293 -12.62 0.68 -14.52
C THR A 293 -13.39 1.67 -15.39
N PRO A 294 -12.72 2.64 -16.03
CA PRO A 294 -13.36 3.60 -16.91
C PRO A 294 -13.92 2.96 -18.18
#